data_298c4e674e109dce2a969327fd906fd1
#
_entry.id   298c4e674e109dce2a969327fd906fd1
#
_cell.length_a   1.000
_cell.length_b   1.000
_cell.length_c   1.000
_cell.angle_alpha   90.00
_cell.angle_beta   90.00
_cell.angle_gamma   90.00
#
_symmetry.space_group_name_H-M   'P 1'
#
loop_
_entity.id
_entity.type
_entity.pdbx_description
1 polymer ?
#
loop_
_entity_poly.entity_id
_entity_poly.type
_entity_poly.pdbx_seq_one_letter_code
_entity_poly.pdbx_strand_id
1 'polypeptide(L)'
;MNQLLMQRLTRITDEERRLLDGQNSVDKGIYTDAKDFVVDSRKMLAKGKLIDIRPNTRFVHFPNHRHNYVEVIYMCSGQTTHIINSSVKIVLKEGDLLFFNQHTYHEILPASQRDVGINFIVLPEFFDVSFQMIEKDSVIGQFLVSTLCQEENEGRYLYFE
;
A
#
# COMPACT_ATOMS: atom_id res chain seq x y z
N MET A 1 0.87 -9.86 -18.30
CA MET A 1 -0.09 -8.73 -18.07
C MET A 1 -0.42 -8.03 -19.38
N ASN A 2 -1.63 -7.44 -19.52
CA ASN A 2 -2.05 -6.73 -20.74
C ASN A 2 -1.16 -5.50 -20.98
N GLN A 3 -0.60 -5.38 -22.22
CA GLN A 3 0.34 -4.31 -22.60
C GLN A 3 -0.26 -2.89 -22.44
N LEU A 4 -1.55 -2.72 -22.76
CA LEU A 4 -2.24 -1.44 -22.60
C LEU A 4 -2.36 -1.05 -21.12
N LEU A 5 -2.62 -2.01 -20.23
CA LEU A 5 -2.66 -1.78 -18.79
C LEU A 5 -1.29 -1.36 -18.27
N MET A 6 -0.23 -2.07 -18.66
CA MET A 6 1.14 -1.70 -18.27
C MET A 6 1.52 -0.30 -18.74
N GLN A 7 1.17 0.09 -19.97
CA GLN A 7 1.41 1.45 -20.46
C GLN A 7 0.71 2.53 -19.61
N ARG A 8 -0.46 2.21 -19.03
CA ARG A 8 -1.15 3.12 -18.11
C ARG A 8 -0.47 3.20 -16.76
N LEU A 9 -0.07 2.05 -16.20
CA LEU A 9 0.54 1.96 -14.88
C LEU A 9 1.98 2.52 -14.84
N THR A 10 2.70 2.50 -15.94
CA THR A 10 4.06 3.06 -16.05
C THR A 10 4.11 4.57 -16.25
N ARG A 11 2.96 5.22 -16.47
CA ARG A 11 2.92 6.68 -16.64
C ARG A 11 3.48 7.37 -15.41
N ILE A 12 4.25 8.44 -15.66
CA ILE A 12 4.73 9.33 -14.61
C ILE A 12 3.55 10.13 -14.07
N THR A 13 3.31 10.06 -12.78
CA THR A 13 2.29 10.85 -12.09
C THR A 13 2.75 12.31 -11.93
N ASP A 14 1.84 13.21 -11.58
CA ASP A 14 2.21 14.62 -11.33
C ASP A 14 3.11 14.76 -10.09
N GLU A 15 2.93 13.92 -9.09
CA GLU A 15 3.83 13.85 -7.93
C GLU A 15 5.23 13.39 -8.36
N GLU A 16 5.32 12.30 -9.10
CA GLU A 16 6.61 11.77 -9.60
C GLU A 16 7.33 12.76 -10.53
N ARG A 17 6.58 13.55 -11.30
CA ARG A 17 7.17 14.60 -12.13
C ARG A 17 7.85 15.66 -11.26
N ARG A 18 7.20 16.13 -10.20
CA ARG A 18 7.82 17.07 -9.25
C ARG A 18 9.08 16.49 -8.59
N LEU A 19 9.07 15.19 -8.26
CA LEU A 19 10.26 14.51 -7.71
C LEU A 19 11.41 14.49 -8.72
N LEU A 20 11.13 14.20 -9.98
CA LEU A 20 12.13 14.21 -11.06
C LEU A 20 12.63 15.62 -11.37
N ASP A 21 11.80 16.64 -11.18
CA ASP A 21 12.15 18.06 -11.36
C ASP A 21 12.92 18.65 -10.16
N GLY A 22 13.27 17.84 -9.15
CA GLY A 22 14.17 18.22 -8.05
C GLY A 22 13.55 18.27 -6.66
N GLN A 23 12.28 17.90 -6.49
CA GLN A 23 11.70 17.70 -5.16
C GLN A 23 12.35 16.48 -4.49
N ASN A 24 12.98 16.63 -3.33
CA ASN A 24 13.78 15.58 -2.69
C ASN A 24 13.00 14.74 -1.66
N SER A 25 11.73 14.99 -1.46
CA SER A 25 10.92 14.31 -0.46
C SER A 25 9.46 14.23 -0.87
N VAL A 26 8.76 13.26 -0.30
CA VAL A 26 7.31 13.10 -0.45
C VAL A 26 6.59 14.33 0.14
N ASP A 27 5.61 14.84 -0.59
CA ASP A 27 4.69 15.86 -0.08
C ASP A 27 3.64 15.19 0.83
N LYS A 28 3.88 15.22 2.14
CA LYS A 28 2.97 14.62 3.12
C LYS A 28 1.54 15.16 3.04
N GLY A 29 1.36 16.40 2.61
CA GLY A 29 0.04 17.03 2.47
C GLY A 29 -0.88 16.31 1.47
N ILE A 30 -0.32 15.56 0.52
CA ILE A 30 -1.09 14.71 -0.41
C ILE A 30 -1.77 13.55 0.35
N TYR A 31 -1.14 13.06 1.42
CA TYR A 31 -1.47 11.81 2.09
C TYR A 31 -2.19 11.99 3.43
N THR A 32 -1.88 13.07 4.16
CA THR A 32 -2.40 13.30 5.50
C THR A 32 -2.46 14.78 5.84
N ASP A 33 -3.41 15.15 6.71
CA ASP A 33 -3.46 16.47 7.38
C ASP A 33 -2.97 16.36 8.84
N ALA A 34 -2.69 15.13 9.30
CA ALA A 34 -2.24 14.88 10.66
C ALA A 34 -0.74 15.17 10.84
N LYS A 35 -0.33 15.41 12.08
CA LYS A 35 1.08 15.57 12.45
C LYS A 35 1.85 14.26 12.23
N ASP A 36 1.26 13.14 12.63
CA ASP A 36 1.81 11.81 12.40
C ASP A 36 1.57 11.37 10.96
N PHE A 37 2.52 10.62 10.38
CA PHE A 37 2.38 10.16 9.01
C PHE A 37 1.49 8.91 8.94
N VAL A 38 0.19 9.14 9.07
CA VAL A 38 -0.86 8.16 8.82
C VAL A 38 -1.53 8.53 7.51
N VAL A 39 -1.37 7.70 6.48
CA VAL A 39 -2.02 7.91 5.18
C VAL A 39 -3.52 7.77 5.35
N ASP A 40 -4.24 8.82 5.01
CA ASP A 40 -5.68 8.92 5.28
C ASP A 40 -6.49 8.47 4.07
N SER A 41 -7.34 7.46 4.26
CA SER A 41 -8.25 6.94 3.24
C SER A 41 -9.11 8.03 2.59
N ARG A 42 -9.49 9.08 3.35
CA ARG A 42 -10.30 10.20 2.84
C ARG A 42 -9.59 11.02 1.77
N LYS A 43 -8.24 11.00 1.76
CA LYS A 43 -7.42 11.63 0.70
C LYS A 43 -7.16 10.67 -0.47
N MET A 44 -7.23 9.37 -0.21
CA MET A 44 -6.88 8.35 -1.18
C MET A 44 -8.08 7.83 -1.97
N LEU A 45 -9.27 7.82 -1.39
CA LEU A 45 -10.49 7.27 -1.96
C LEU A 45 -11.47 8.38 -2.35
N ALA A 46 -12.15 8.22 -3.47
CA ALA A 46 -13.29 9.05 -3.79
C ALA A 46 -14.46 8.77 -2.81
N LYS A 47 -15.24 9.80 -2.51
CA LYS A 47 -16.36 9.69 -1.57
C LYS A 47 -17.30 8.54 -1.95
N GLY A 48 -17.57 7.65 -0.98
CA GLY A 48 -18.47 6.50 -1.14
C GLY A 48 -17.83 5.25 -1.73
N LYS A 49 -16.54 5.29 -2.11
CA LYS A 49 -15.80 4.08 -2.49
C LYS A 49 -15.26 3.37 -1.25
N LEU A 50 -15.29 2.04 -1.28
CA LEU A 50 -14.70 1.18 -0.25
C LEU A 50 -13.34 0.61 -0.67
N ILE A 51 -13.04 0.68 -1.97
CA ILE A 51 -11.78 0.23 -2.56
C ILE A 51 -11.35 1.16 -3.69
N ASP A 52 -10.06 1.41 -3.81
CA ASP A 52 -9.45 2.06 -4.97
C ASP A 52 -8.06 1.51 -5.23
N ILE A 53 -7.50 1.81 -6.40
CA ILE A 53 -6.17 1.34 -6.84
C ILE A 53 -5.34 2.56 -7.20
N ARG A 54 -4.10 2.61 -6.69
CA ARG A 54 -3.13 3.66 -6.99
C ARG A 54 -1.76 3.06 -7.32
N PRO A 55 -0.98 3.67 -8.23
CA PRO A 55 0.40 3.27 -8.43
C PRO A 55 1.23 3.62 -7.19
N ASN A 56 2.26 2.82 -6.89
CA ASN A 56 3.29 3.16 -5.92
C ASN A 56 4.05 4.40 -6.39
N THR A 57 4.39 5.30 -5.46
CA THR A 57 5.25 6.45 -5.74
C THR A 57 6.69 5.99 -5.91
N ARG A 58 7.29 6.32 -7.05
CA ARG A 58 8.68 5.96 -7.43
C ARG A 58 9.62 7.15 -7.20
N PHE A 59 10.93 6.93 -7.42
CA PHE A 59 12.01 7.94 -7.47
C PHE A 59 12.35 8.61 -6.14
N VAL A 60 11.70 8.26 -5.06
CA VAL A 60 11.92 8.87 -3.74
C VAL A 60 11.87 7.82 -2.65
N HIS A 61 12.57 8.07 -1.54
CA HIS A 61 12.34 7.35 -0.31
C HIS A 61 10.97 7.77 0.26
N PHE A 62 10.03 6.84 0.34
CA PHE A 62 8.77 7.06 1.00
C PHE A 62 8.96 6.78 2.50
N PRO A 63 8.91 7.79 3.36
CA PRO A 63 9.33 7.65 4.76
C PRO A 63 8.37 6.79 5.55
N ASN A 64 8.82 6.35 6.73
CA ASN A 64 8.06 5.49 7.62
C ASN A 64 6.65 6.05 7.90
N HIS A 65 5.64 5.27 7.60
CA HIS A 65 4.22 5.62 7.70
C HIS A 65 3.37 4.37 7.96
N ARG A 66 2.14 4.61 8.32
CA ARG A 66 1.07 3.59 8.37
C ARG A 66 -0.19 4.12 7.70
N HIS A 67 -1.23 3.33 7.65
CA HIS A 67 -2.49 3.65 6.99
C HIS A 67 -3.65 3.53 7.98
N ASN A 68 -4.78 4.22 7.71
CA ASN A 68 -6.05 3.97 8.40
C ASN A 68 -6.96 3.01 7.61
N TYR A 69 -6.36 2.17 6.74
CA TYR A 69 -7.02 1.17 5.89
C TYR A 69 -6.12 -0.05 5.70
N VAL A 70 -6.64 -1.13 5.13
CA VAL A 70 -5.84 -2.27 4.69
C VAL A 70 -5.18 -1.91 3.36
N GLU A 71 -3.87 -2.00 3.31
CA GLU A 71 -3.12 -1.85 2.07
C GLU A 71 -2.72 -3.21 1.51
N VAL A 72 -2.93 -3.40 0.20
CA VAL A 72 -2.41 -4.57 -0.51
C VAL A 72 -1.57 -4.09 -1.67
N ILE A 73 -0.30 -4.47 -1.68
CA ILE A 73 0.65 -4.11 -2.74
C ILE A 73 0.82 -5.32 -3.66
N TYR A 74 0.64 -5.11 -4.96
CA TYR A 74 0.96 -6.08 -6.00
C TYR A 74 2.04 -5.53 -6.92
N MET A 75 3.12 -6.28 -7.09
CA MET A 75 4.20 -5.92 -8.02
C MET A 75 3.88 -6.38 -9.43
N CYS A 76 3.63 -5.40 -10.29
CA CYS A 76 3.33 -5.63 -11.70
C CYS A 76 4.56 -5.85 -12.57
N SER A 77 5.70 -5.26 -12.19
CA SER A 77 6.99 -5.35 -12.88
C SER A 77 8.12 -4.85 -11.99
N GLY A 78 9.32 -5.41 -12.14
CA GLY A 78 10.50 -5.02 -11.39
C GLY A 78 10.44 -5.43 -9.92
N GLN A 79 10.90 -4.55 -9.03
CA GLN A 79 10.92 -4.82 -7.59
C GLN A 79 10.86 -3.55 -6.75
N THR A 80 10.33 -3.65 -5.53
CA THR A 80 10.42 -2.60 -4.51
C THR A 80 10.94 -3.17 -3.19
N THR A 81 11.63 -2.34 -2.42
CA THR A 81 12.14 -2.74 -1.09
C THR A 81 11.35 -2.02 -0.01
N HIS A 82 10.77 -2.80 0.88
CA HIS A 82 10.02 -2.32 2.04
C HIS A 82 10.78 -2.65 3.32
N ILE A 83 10.79 -1.72 4.27
CA ILE A 83 11.28 -1.95 5.63
C ILE A 83 10.07 -1.84 6.57
N ILE A 84 9.70 -2.95 7.17
CA ILE A 84 8.49 -3.11 7.95
C ILE A 84 8.83 -3.05 9.43
N ASN A 85 8.09 -2.25 10.20
CA ASN A 85 8.27 -2.04 11.64
C ASN A 85 9.74 -1.78 12.02
N SER A 86 10.46 -1.06 11.16
CA SER A 86 11.88 -0.68 11.30
C SER A 86 12.86 -1.86 11.45
N SER A 87 12.45 -3.09 11.17
CA SER A 87 13.27 -4.29 11.43
C SER A 87 13.26 -5.32 10.31
N VAL A 88 12.14 -5.51 9.61
CA VAL A 88 12.01 -6.54 8.58
C VAL A 88 12.14 -5.94 7.20
N LYS A 89 13.15 -6.38 6.44
CA LYS A 89 13.34 -5.98 5.05
C LYS A 89 12.73 -7.03 4.11
N ILE A 90 11.79 -6.59 3.26
CA ILE A 90 11.20 -7.40 2.18
C ILE A 90 11.56 -6.76 0.84
N VAL A 91 12.01 -7.57 -0.10
CA VAL A 91 12.14 -7.20 -1.51
C VAL A 91 10.98 -7.85 -2.25
N LEU A 92 9.99 -7.04 -2.56
CA LEU A 92 8.78 -7.43 -3.29
C LEU A 92 9.11 -7.46 -4.78
N LYS A 93 8.95 -8.61 -5.44
CA LYS A 93 9.28 -8.84 -6.86
C LYS A 93 8.03 -8.95 -7.71
N GLU A 94 8.19 -8.93 -9.03
CA GLU A 94 7.09 -9.12 -9.98
C GLU A 94 6.30 -10.39 -9.67
N GLY A 95 4.98 -10.25 -9.50
CA GLY A 95 4.06 -11.31 -9.12
C GLY A 95 3.73 -11.38 -7.64
N ASP A 96 4.57 -10.79 -6.78
CA ASP A 96 4.41 -10.85 -5.33
C ASP A 96 3.26 -9.97 -4.83
N LEU A 97 2.67 -10.39 -3.71
CA LEU A 97 1.65 -9.66 -2.96
C LEU A 97 2.11 -9.41 -1.51
N LEU A 98 1.89 -8.19 -1.04
CA LEU A 98 2.18 -7.79 0.34
C LEU A 98 0.97 -7.07 0.93
N PHE A 99 0.47 -7.60 2.05
CA PHE A 99 -0.67 -7.05 2.78
C PHE A 99 -0.19 -6.38 4.05
N PHE A 100 -0.76 -5.21 4.36
CA PHE A 100 -0.55 -4.49 5.61
C PHE A 100 -1.87 -4.25 6.32
N ASN A 101 -1.91 -4.49 7.63
CA ASN A 101 -2.99 -3.99 8.45
C ASN A 101 -2.78 -2.51 8.82
N GLN A 102 -3.76 -1.90 9.46
CA GLN A 102 -3.76 -0.48 9.85
C GLN A 102 -2.67 -0.09 10.86
N HIS A 103 -2.06 -1.07 11.54
CA HIS A 103 -1.07 -0.85 12.61
C HIS A 103 0.37 -1.03 12.13
N THR A 104 0.55 -1.57 10.92
CA THR A 104 1.88 -1.81 10.36
C THR A 104 2.52 -0.53 9.88
N TYR A 105 3.69 -0.21 10.42
CA TYR A 105 4.55 0.83 9.90
C TYR A 105 5.47 0.27 8.83
N HIS A 106 5.64 1.00 7.75
CA HIS A 106 6.62 0.66 6.72
C HIS A 106 7.18 1.90 6.03
N GLU A 107 8.36 1.73 5.46
CA GLU A 107 8.96 2.68 4.55
C GLU A 107 9.34 1.97 3.25
N ILE A 108 9.41 2.74 2.16
CA ILE A 108 9.73 2.20 0.83
C ILE A 108 10.98 2.89 0.32
N LEU A 109 11.99 2.10 -0.03
CA LEU A 109 13.21 2.64 -0.64
C LEU A 109 12.93 3.12 -2.07
N PRO A 110 13.74 4.08 -2.58
CA PRO A 110 13.54 4.61 -3.92
C PRO A 110 13.46 3.52 -4.97
N ALA A 111 12.42 3.58 -5.79
CA ALA A 111 12.18 2.67 -6.92
C ALA A 111 12.48 3.37 -8.25
N SER A 112 12.81 2.60 -9.28
CA SER A 112 13.06 3.10 -10.63
C SER A 112 11.78 3.19 -11.46
N GLN A 113 11.88 3.75 -12.65
CA GLN A 113 10.75 3.81 -13.59
C GLN A 113 10.25 2.42 -14.02
N ARG A 114 11.08 1.38 -13.95
CA ARG A 114 10.73 0.00 -14.32
C ARG A 114 10.03 -0.76 -13.22
N ASP A 115 10.12 -0.25 -11.98
CA ASP A 115 9.53 -0.87 -10.80
C ASP A 115 8.09 -0.38 -10.65
N VAL A 116 7.16 -1.20 -11.11
CA VAL A 116 5.74 -0.84 -11.17
C VAL A 116 4.96 -1.69 -10.17
N GLY A 117 4.60 -1.07 -9.07
CA GLY A 117 3.68 -1.63 -8.08
C GLY A 117 2.35 -0.89 -8.09
N ILE A 118 1.31 -1.57 -7.67
CA ILE A 118 -0.01 -0.98 -7.42
C ILE A 118 -0.44 -1.25 -5.99
N ASN A 119 -1.04 -0.24 -5.37
CA ASN A 119 -1.62 -0.32 -4.04
C ASN A 119 -3.14 -0.41 -4.16
N PHE A 120 -3.72 -1.47 -3.62
CA PHE A 120 -5.14 -1.51 -3.32
C PHE A 120 -5.35 -0.89 -1.95
N ILE A 121 -6.17 0.13 -1.91
CA ILE A 121 -6.61 0.84 -0.70
C ILE A 121 -7.97 0.25 -0.37
N VAL A 122 -8.08 -0.49 0.75
CA VAL A 122 -9.28 -1.23 1.08
C VAL A 122 -9.77 -0.83 2.46
N LEU A 123 -10.95 -0.22 2.53
CA LEU A 123 -11.56 0.10 3.81
C LEU A 123 -12.03 -1.19 4.51
N PRO A 124 -11.95 -1.26 5.85
CA PRO A 124 -12.44 -2.41 6.61
C PRO A 124 -13.86 -2.82 6.26
N GLU A 125 -14.74 -1.87 6.00
CA GLU A 125 -16.15 -2.08 5.65
C GLU A 125 -16.35 -2.88 4.35
N PHE A 126 -15.33 -2.89 3.47
CA PHE A 126 -15.34 -3.74 2.27
C PHE A 126 -15.41 -5.22 2.62
N PHE A 127 -14.83 -5.60 3.75
CA PHE A 127 -14.78 -6.99 4.19
C PHE A 127 -16.04 -7.47 4.88
N ASP A 128 -16.95 -6.60 5.29
CA ASP A 128 -18.19 -6.97 5.99
C ASP A 128 -19.02 -8.01 5.21
N VAL A 129 -19.08 -7.87 3.89
CA VAL A 129 -19.76 -8.82 3.00
C VAL A 129 -18.89 -10.05 2.72
N SER A 130 -17.58 -9.85 2.54
CA SER A 130 -16.64 -10.91 2.20
C SER A 130 -16.38 -11.86 3.36
N PHE A 131 -16.54 -11.40 4.60
CA PHE A 131 -16.36 -12.22 5.82
C PHE A 131 -17.27 -13.43 5.89
N GLN A 132 -18.46 -13.34 5.29
CA GLN A 132 -19.40 -14.46 5.25
C GLN A 132 -18.93 -15.57 4.28
N MET A 133 -17.97 -15.25 3.39
CA MET A 133 -17.49 -16.14 2.33
C MET A 133 -16.09 -16.71 2.60
N ILE A 134 -15.35 -16.14 3.57
CA ILE A 134 -13.99 -16.55 3.90
C ILE A 134 -14.01 -17.50 5.11
N GLU A 135 -13.33 -18.62 5.01
CA GLU A 135 -13.11 -19.49 6.17
C GLU A 135 -12.33 -18.74 7.24
N LYS A 136 -12.95 -18.54 8.41
CA LYS A 136 -12.38 -17.76 9.52
C LYS A 136 -11.05 -18.33 10.01
N ASP A 137 -10.86 -19.64 9.89
CA ASP A 137 -9.64 -20.33 10.32
C ASP A 137 -8.49 -20.30 9.28
N SER A 138 -8.76 -19.75 8.09
CA SER A 138 -7.70 -19.53 7.09
C SER A 138 -6.74 -18.41 7.51
N VAL A 139 -5.50 -18.44 7.01
CA VAL A 139 -4.49 -17.39 7.27
C VAL A 139 -5.02 -15.99 6.88
N ILE A 140 -5.70 -15.90 5.74
CA ILE A 140 -6.32 -14.65 5.27
C ILE A 140 -7.49 -14.27 6.17
N GLY A 141 -8.34 -15.23 6.56
CA GLY A 141 -9.44 -15.00 7.49
C GLY A 141 -8.96 -14.46 8.83
N GLN A 142 -7.95 -15.09 9.43
CA GLN A 142 -7.33 -14.63 10.69
C GLN A 142 -6.72 -13.24 10.57
N PHE A 143 -6.01 -12.96 9.47
CA PHE A 143 -5.45 -11.62 9.20
C PHE A 143 -6.55 -10.56 9.11
N LEU A 144 -7.61 -10.84 8.35
CA LEU A 144 -8.74 -9.91 8.20
C LEU A 144 -9.49 -9.71 9.51
N VAL A 145 -9.71 -10.78 10.30
CA VAL A 145 -10.33 -10.68 11.64
C VAL A 145 -9.49 -9.77 12.54
N SER A 146 -8.18 -10.00 12.64
CA SER A 146 -7.28 -9.16 13.46
C SER A 146 -7.25 -7.70 13.00
N THR A 147 -7.41 -7.47 11.69
CA THR A 147 -7.46 -6.14 11.11
C THR A 147 -8.76 -5.40 11.41
N LEU A 148 -9.89 -6.12 11.33
CA LEU A 148 -11.23 -5.53 11.46
C LEU A 148 -11.67 -5.39 12.92
N CYS A 149 -11.31 -6.36 13.76
CA CYS A 149 -11.72 -6.35 15.18
C CYS A 149 -10.91 -5.38 16.02
N GLN A 150 -9.81 -4.80 15.49
CA GLN A 150 -8.94 -3.84 16.20
C GLN A 150 -8.45 -4.32 17.59
N GLU A 151 -8.54 -5.61 17.86
CA GLU A 151 -8.22 -6.18 19.17
C GLU A 151 -6.73 -6.16 19.48
N GLU A 152 -5.89 -6.04 18.46
CA GLU A 152 -4.44 -5.99 18.60
C GLU A 152 -3.89 -4.73 17.93
N ASN A 153 -3.27 -3.86 18.70
CA ASN A 153 -2.53 -2.68 18.21
C ASN A 153 -1.17 -3.06 17.58
N GLU A 154 -1.03 -4.30 17.11
CA GLU A 154 0.20 -4.78 16.50
C GLU A 154 0.16 -4.66 14.99
N GLY A 155 1.26 -4.16 14.44
CA GLY A 155 1.47 -4.13 13.00
C GLY A 155 1.68 -5.54 12.46
N ARG A 156 0.77 -6.02 11.60
CA ARG A 156 0.83 -7.32 10.94
C ARG A 156 0.86 -7.19 9.44
N TYR A 157 1.58 -8.10 8.81
CA TYR A 157 1.64 -8.19 7.35
C TYR A 157 1.58 -9.64 6.89
N LEU A 158 1.15 -9.85 5.64
CA LEU A 158 1.26 -11.13 4.93
C LEU A 158 2.01 -10.90 3.62
N TYR A 159 2.95 -11.78 3.33
CA TYR A 159 3.75 -11.75 2.11
C TYR A 159 3.58 -13.06 1.36
N PHE A 160 3.26 -12.96 0.07
CA PHE A 160 3.10 -14.08 -0.85
C PHE A 160 4.03 -13.87 -2.05
N GLU A 161 4.88 -14.87 -2.29
CA GLU A 161 5.75 -14.99 -3.46
C GLU A 161 5.05 -15.69 -4.63
#